data_a7e1eb4f2ca38f040adf67d3fbf4c9bb
#
_entry.id   a7e1eb4f2ca38f040adf67d3fbf4c9bb
#
_cell.length_a   1.000
_cell.length_b   1.000
_cell.length_c   1.000
_cell.angle_alpha   90.00
_cell.angle_beta   90.00
_cell.angle_gamma   90.00
#
_symmetry.space_group_name_H-M   'P 1'
#
loop_
_entity.id
_entity.type
_entity.pdbx_description
1 polymer ?
#
loop_
_entity_poly.entity_id
_entity_poly.type
_entity_poly.pdbx_seq_one_letter_code
_entity_poly.pdbx_strand_id
1 'polypeptide(L)'
;MPNLLVRALSALAALAVPATFLHAALESVPDGAASLAGQILIASPSMRDPRFDHAVILMVRHSRDGALGIVVNHPIGERPLAKILEAIGEKDDTVTGNLVIFSGGPVQPDIGFVIHTADYHRSETVDIDGHVAMTATREILRDIIGRHGPEKSLVAFGYAGWGAGQLEGELAARAWYTGPQDVKLIFDEDRAKVWDDAMMRRTQDL
;
A
#
# COMPACT_ATOMS: atom_id res chain seq x y z
N MET A 1 13.61 22.61 -4.87
CA MET A 1 12.67 21.47 -4.89
C MET A 1 11.76 21.63 -3.68
N PRO A 2 10.47 21.91 -3.84
CA PRO A 2 9.56 21.99 -2.70
C PRO A 2 9.42 20.58 -2.11
N ASN A 3 9.70 20.48 -0.80
CA ASN A 3 9.73 19.26 -0.03
C ASN A 3 8.47 18.41 -0.24
N LEU A 4 8.64 17.17 -0.68
CA LEU A 4 7.60 16.13 -0.73
C LEU A 4 6.82 16.04 0.59
N LEU A 5 7.50 16.34 1.70
CA LEU A 5 7.00 16.40 3.08
C LEU A 5 5.93 17.50 3.31
N VAL A 6 6.01 18.65 2.64
CA VAL A 6 5.03 19.74 2.79
C VAL A 6 3.75 19.41 1.99
N ARG A 7 3.89 18.71 0.85
CA ARG A 7 2.75 18.25 0.05
C ARG A 7 1.94 17.15 0.74
N ALA A 8 2.61 16.24 1.48
CA ALA A 8 1.92 15.21 2.25
C ALA A 8 1.01 15.75 3.36
N LEU A 9 1.26 16.97 3.87
CA LEU A 9 0.39 17.57 4.90
C LEU A 9 -0.95 18.07 4.31
N SER A 10 -0.94 18.56 3.08
CA SER A 10 -2.18 18.96 2.38
C SER A 10 -2.98 17.74 1.89
N ALA A 11 -2.32 16.62 1.67
CA ALA A 11 -2.91 15.39 1.15
C ALA A 11 -3.62 14.54 2.22
N LEU A 12 -3.31 14.72 3.52
CA LEU A 12 -4.09 14.05 4.57
C LEU A 12 -5.58 14.48 4.57
N ALA A 13 -5.89 15.62 3.97
CA ALA A 13 -7.27 16.05 3.73
C ALA A 13 -7.96 15.29 2.58
N ALA A 14 -7.19 14.60 1.71
CA ALA A 14 -7.67 13.92 0.50
C ALA A 14 -7.81 12.39 0.64
N LEU A 15 -8.03 11.86 1.85
CA LEU A 15 -8.50 10.49 2.07
C LEU A 15 -9.99 10.35 1.67
N ALA A 16 -10.31 10.81 0.47
CA ALA A 16 -11.61 10.58 -0.16
C ALA A 16 -11.35 10.19 -1.62
N VAL A 17 -11.04 8.93 -1.82
CA VAL A 17 -11.18 8.34 -3.15
C VAL A 17 -12.69 8.32 -3.43
N PRO A 18 -13.19 8.89 -4.53
CA PRO A 18 -14.58 8.70 -4.89
C PRO A 18 -14.84 7.19 -4.99
N ALA A 19 -15.85 6.72 -4.28
CA ALA A 19 -16.23 5.30 -4.19
C ALA A 19 -16.40 4.63 -5.58
N THR A 20 -16.63 5.41 -6.62
CA THR A 20 -16.73 4.97 -8.01
C THR A 20 -15.45 4.37 -8.57
N PHE A 21 -14.26 4.81 -8.11
CA PHE A 21 -12.99 4.19 -8.54
C PHE A 21 -12.72 2.86 -7.84
N LEU A 22 -13.18 2.71 -6.61
CA LEU A 22 -12.98 1.49 -5.83
C LEU A 22 -13.98 0.38 -6.23
N HIS A 23 -15.22 0.72 -6.56
CA HIS A 23 -16.27 -0.24 -6.95
C HIS A 23 -16.05 -0.84 -8.35
N ALA A 24 -15.56 -0.07 -9.32
CA ALA A 24 -15.20 -0.60 -10.65
C ALA A 24 -14.04 -1.62 -10.62
N ALA A 25 -13.37 -1.74 -9.47
CA ALA A 25 -12.23 -2.61 -9.25
C ALA A 25 -12.61 -4.02 -8.76
N LEU A 26 -13.87 -4.25 -8.38
CA LEU A 26 -14.32 -5.50 -7.72
C LEU A 26 -14.97 -6.50 -8.67
N GLU A 27 -15.18 -6.20 -9.95
CA GLU A 27 -15.72 -7.17 -10.90
C GLU A 27 -14.63 -8.08 -11.45
N SER A 28 -14.74 -9.29 -11.01
CA SER A 28 -14.06 -10.55 -11.23
C SER A 28 -13.43 -10.82 -12.60
N VAL A 29 -12.26 -11.41 -12.51
CA VAL A 29 -11.55 -12.15 -13.57
C VAL A 29 -12.35 -13.40 -14.00
N PRO A 30 -12.45 -13.70 -15.30
CA PRO A 30 -11.93 -14.99 -15.73
C PRO A 30 -11.17 -14.92 -17.08
N ASP A 31 -9.99 -15.41 -17.12
CA ASP A 31 -9.39 -16.32 -18.10
C ASP A 31 -7.86 -16.34 -17.98
N GLY A 32 -7.35 -17.46 -17.57
CA GLY A 32 -6.05 -18.01 -18.00
C GLY A 32 -4.82 -17.65 -17.18
N ALA A 33 -4.66 -16.46 -16.67
CA ALA A 33 -3.57 -16.12 -15.75
C ALA A 33 -4.11 -15.96 -14.32
N ALA A 34 -3.52 -16.66 -13.35
CA ALA A 34 -3.88 -16.50 -11.95
C ALA A 34 -3.66 -15.05 -11.52
N SER A 35 -4.68 -14.45 -10.85
CA SER A 35 -4.54 -13.10 -10.29
C SER A 35 -3.40 -13.06 -9.28
N LEU A 36 -2.60 -12.00 -9.32
CA LEU A 36 -1.55 -11.72 -8.33
C LEU A 36 -2.07 -10.93 -7.13
N ALA A 37 -3.36 -10.59 -7.06
CA ALA A 37 -3.93 -9.94 -5.88
C ALA A 37 -3.64 -10.78 -4.64
N GLY A 38 -3.22 -10.14 -3.54
CA GLY A 38 -2.78 -10.81 -2.32
C GLY A 38 -1.33 -11.35 -2.35
N GLN A 39 -0.63 -11.24 -3.49
CA GLN A 39 0.80 -11.57 -3.55
C GLN A 39 1.66 -10.31 -3.42
N ILE A 40 2.95 -10.49 -3.23
CA ILE A 40 3.93 -9.42 -3.31
C ILE A 40 4.69 -9.45 -4.63
N LEU A 41 4.97 -8.26 -5.19
CA LEU A 41 5.99 -8.07 -6.21
C LEU A 41 7.27 -7.57 -5.53
N ILE A 42 8.39 -8.06 -6.00
CA ILE A 42 9.71 -7.76 -5.46
C ILE A 42 10.55 -7.21 -6.61
N ALA A 43 11.03 -6.00 -6.49
CA ALA A 43 11.88 -5.39 -7.49
C ALA A 43 13.14 -6.24 -7.69
N SER A 44 13.49 -6.54 -8.95
CA SER A 44 14.73 -7.27 -9.24
C SER A 44 15.96 -6.42 -8.89
N PRO A 45 17.12 -7.04 -8.61
CA PRO A 45 18.37 -6.29 -8.41
C PRO A 45 18.80 -5.43 -9.61
N SER A 46 18.23 -5.71 -10.79
CA SER A 46 18.47 -4.97 -12.03
C SER A 46 17.37 -3.95 -12.35
N MET A 47 16.49 -3.63 -11.37
CA MET A 47 15.44 -2.63 -11.53
C MET A 47 16.05 -1.30 -12.01
N ARG A 48 15.55 -0.80 -13.16
CA ARG A 48 16.10 0.41 -13.77
C ARG A 48 15.37 1.68 -13.35
N ASP A 49 14.14 1.55 -12.87
CA ASP A 49 13.36 2.68 -12.38
C ASP A 49 13.73 2.96 -10.91
N PRO A 50 14.38 4.09 -10.62
CA PRO A 50 14.85 4.40 -9.26
C PRO A 50 13.69 4.59 -8.27
N ARG A 51 12.46 4.78 -8.74
CA ARG A 51 11.28 4.88 -7.88
C ARG A 51 10.93 3.53 -7.23
N PHE A 52 11.38 2.45 -7.85
CA PHE A 52 11.14 1.08 -7.40
C PHE A 52 12.43 0.34 -7.00
N ASP A 53 13.50 1.08 -6.77
CA ASP A 53 14.75 0.47 -6.27
C ASP A 53 14.48 -0.24 -4.93
N HIS A 54 14.78 -1.55 -4.87
CA HIS A 54 14.51 -2.43 -3.71
C HIS A 54 13.05 -2.36 -3.19
N ALA A 55 12.08 -2.07 -4.07
CA ALA A 55 10.67 -2.01 -3.69
C ALA A 55 10.08 -3.42 -3.45
N VAL A 56 9.24 -3.50 -2.42
CA VAL A 56 8.31 -4.62 -2.19
C VAL A 56 6.90 -4.05 -2.24
N ILE A 57 6.06 -4.62 -3.11
CA ILE A 57 4.72 -4.12 -3.42
C ILE A 57 3.69 -5.17 -3.07
N LEU A 58 2.74 -4.85 -2.20
CA LEU A 58 1.54 -5.65 -1.99
C LEU A 58 0.58 -5.41 -3.16
N MET A 59 0.21 -6.47 -3.86
CA MET A 59 -0.74 -6.41 -4.96
C MET A 59 -2.17 -6.36 -4.42
N VAL A 60 -2.82 -5.22 -4.58
CA VAL A 60 -4.21 -5.01 -4.17
C VAL A 60 -5.18 -5.52 -5.22
N ARG A 61 -4.85 -5.36 -6.50
CA ARG A 61 -5.66 -5.78 -7.63
C ARG A 61 -4.80 -6.19 -8.81
N HIS A 62 -5.24 -7.25 -9.49
CA HIS A 62 -4.68 -7.66 -10.78
C HIS A 62 -5.78 -8.25 -11.67
N SER A 63 -5.93 -7.71 -12.87
CA SER A 63 -6.90 -8.14 -13.88
C SER A 63 -6.34 -7.91 -15.28
N ARG A 64 -7.09 -8.32 -16.32
CA ARG A 64 -6.73 -8.03 -17.72
C ARG A 64 -6.68 -6.52 -18.04
N ASP A 65 -7.40 -5.70 -17.29
CA ASP A 65 -7.44 -4.25 -17.50
C ASP A 65 -6.28 -3.53 -16.83
N GLY A 66 -5.45 -4.25 -16.05
CA GLY A 66 -4.28 -3.72 -15.38
C GLY A 66 -4.15 -4.17 -13.92
N ALA A 67 -3.23 -3.53 -13.21
CA ALA A 67 -2.91 -3.88 -11.84
C ALA A 67 -2.70 -2.63 -10.97
N LEU A 68 -2.91 -2.80 -9.66
CA LEU A 68 -2.64 -1.81 -8.63
C LEU A 68 -1.96 -2.49 -7.44
N GLY A 69 -0.89 -1.89 -6.95
CA GLY A 69 -0.21 -2.33 -5.74
C GLY A 69 0.30 -1.16 -4.91
N ILE A 70 0.62 -1.44 -3.65
CA ILE A 70 1.14 -0.46 -2.69
C ILE A 70 2.54 -0.88 -2.26
N VAL A 71 3.53 0.01 -2.42
CA VAL A 71 4.88 -0.19 -1.88
C VAL A 71 4.81 -0.15 -0.36
N VAL A 72 5.32 -1.18 0.30
CA VAL A 72 5.18 -1.35 1.76
C VAL A 72 6.48 -1.12 2.54
N ASN A 73 7.60 -0.92 1.86
CA ASN A 73 8.90 -0.81 2.49
C ASN A 73 9.67 0.51 2.27
N HIS A 74 9.00 1.55 1.72
CA HIS A 74 9.63 2.86 1.49
C HIS A 74 9.08 3.92 2.48
N PRO A 75 9.58 3.98 3.74
CA PRO A 75 9.19 5.01 4.69
C PRO A 75 9.71 6.38 4.22
N ILE A 76 8.87 7.42 4.30
CA ILE A 76 9.21 8.80 3.92
C ILE A 76 9.25 9.75 5.12
N GLY A 77 8.98 9.25 6.32
CA GLY A 77 9.07 9.99 7.57
C GLY A 77 7.96 9.67 8.56
N GLU A 78 7.96 10.37 9.67
CA GLU A 78 6.97 10.23 10.74
C GLU A 78 6.10 11.48 10.87
N ARG A 79 4.89 11.30 11.37
CA ARG A 79 3.95 12.38 11.68
C ARG A 79 3.38 12.22 13.08
N PRO A 80 3.36 13.28 13.90
CA PRO A 80 2.65 13.28 15.18
C PRO A 80 1.17 12.94 14.99
N LEU A 81 0.64 12.04 15.80
CA LEU A 81 -0.76 11.62 15.75
C LEU A 81 -1.72 12.81 15.92
N ALA A 82 -1.39 13.78 16.81
CA ALA A 82 -2.16 15.01 16.97
C ALA A 82 -2.27 15.82 15.66
N LYS A 83 -1.20 15.83 14.83
CA LYS A 83 -1.23 16.52 13.53
C LYS A 83 -2.05 15.76 12.48
N ILE A 84 -2.12 14.45 12.60
CA ILE A 84 -2.98 13.62 11.75
C ILE A 84 -4.46 13.90 12.09
N LEU A 85 -4.82 13.95 13.37
CA LEU A 85 -6.17 14.33 13.82
C LEU A 85 -6.57 15.73 13.32
N GLU A 86 -5.69 16.71 13.51
CA GLU A 86 -5.94 18.09 13.03
C GLU A 86 -6.22 18.11 11.51
N ALA A 87 -5.47 17.34 10.73
CA ALA A 87 -5.63 17.27 9.28
C ALA A 87 -6.96 16.62 8.83
N ILE A 88 -7.54 15.75 9.64
CA ILE A 88 -8.86 15.15 9.37
C ILE A 88 -10.02 15.93 10.02
N GLY A 89 -9.73 17.11 10.59
CA GLY A 89 -10.74 18.03 11.15
C GLY A 89 -11.06 17.79 12.62
N GLU A 90 -10.22 17.05 13.33
CA GLU A 90 -10.37 16.78 14.76
C GLU A 90 -9.22 17.41 15.55
N LYS A 91 -9.45 17.70 16.81
CA LYS A 91 -8.42 18.25 17.69
C LYS A 91 -8.44 17.50 19.03
N ASP A 92 -7.33 16.87 19.34
CA ASP A 92 -7.08 16.27 20.64
C ASP A 92 -5.60 16.49 21.00
N ASP A 93 -5.36 17.45 21.87
CA ASP A 93 -4.01 17.83 22.31
C ASP A 93 -3.43 16.80 23.32
N THR A 94 -4.20 15.80 23.75
CA THR A 94 -3.75 14.74 24.66
C THR A 94 -3.14 13.54 23.93
N VAL A 95 -3.38 13.45 22.63
CA VAL A 95 -2.84 12.35 21.81
C VAL A 95 -1.34 12.53 21.60
N THR A 96 -0.59 11.50 21.96
CA THR A 96 0.86 11.46 21.83
C THR A 96 1.31 10.29 20.95
N GLY A 97 2.52 10.40 20.38
CA GLY A 97 3.09 9.39 19.49
C GLY A 97 3.14 9.83 18.04
N ASN A 98 3.76 9.00 17.22
CA ASN A 98 3.97 9.25 15.80
C ASN A 98 3.44 8.07 14.97
N LEU A 99 3.08 8.35 13.72
CA LEU A 99 2.78 7.37 12.70
C LEU A 99 3.83 7.48 11.59
N VAL A 100 4.40 6.33 11.21
CA VAL A 100 5.29 6.24 10.05
C VAL A 100 4.47 6.33 8.78
N ILE A 101 4.89 7.19 7.86
CA ILE A 101 4.26 7.39 6.56
C ILE A 101 5.15 6.78 5.48
N PHE A 102 4.53 6.08 4.54
CA PHE A 102 5.21 5.41 3.43
C PHE A 102 4.88 6.05 2.08
N SER A 103 5.82 5.94 1.14
CA SER A 103 5.54 6.17 -0.28
C SER A 103 4.97 4.87 -0.85
N GLY A 104 3.68 4.84 -1.16
CA GLY A 104 3.01 3.68 -1.73
C GLY A 104 3.22 3.50 -3.24
N GLY A 105 3.78 4.53 -3.89
CA GLY A 105 4.11 4.51 -5.31
C GLY A 105 3.99 5.89 -5.98
N PRO A 106 4.37 5.99 -7.27
CA PRO A 106 4.48 7.27 -7.98
C PRO A 106 3.14 7.83 -8.49
N VAL A 107 2.08 7.03 -8.52
CA VAL A 107 0.78 7.44 -9.06
C VAL A 107 -0.05 8.07 -7.94
N GLN A 108 -0.62 9.24 -8.20
CA GLN A 108 -1.46 10.01 -7.27
C GLN A 108 -0.85 10.13 -5.85
N PRO A 109 0.32 10.74 -5.70
CA PRO A 109 1.08 10.77 -4.43
C PRO A 109 0.37 11.55 -3.32
N ASP A 110 -0.73 12.21 -3.63
CA ASP A 110 -1.56 12.95 -2.67
C ASP A 110 -2.73 12.10 -2.11
N ILE A 111 -2.93 10.87 -2.62
CA ILE A 111 -3.97 9.96 -2.12
C ILE A 111 -3.38 9.00 -1.09
N GLY A 112 -4.00 8.95 0.09
CA GLY A 112 -3.59 8.07 1.19
C GLY A 112 -4.38 6.76 1.20
N PHE A 113 -3.68 5.68 1.54
CA PHE A 113 -4.22 4.34 1.74
C PHE A 113 -3.72 3.80 3.08
N VAL A 114 -4.57 3.08 3.77
CA VAL A 114 -4.18 2.33 4.96
C VAL A 114 -4.27 0.84 4.63
N ILE A 115 -3.12 0.19 4.56
CA ILE A 115 -3.01 -1.27 4.52
C ILE A 115 -3.08 -1.76 5.96
N HIS A 116 -3.87 -2.80 6.22
CA HIS A 116 -4.08 -3.27 7.59
C HIS A 116 -4.44 -4.76 7.66
N THR A 117 -4.39 -5.34 8.83
CA THR A 117 -4.84 -6.71 9.08
C THR A 117 -6.36 -6.82 8.95
N ALA A 118 -6.85 -7.97 8.50
CA ALA A 118 -8.26 -8.19 8.17
C ALA A 118 -9.20 -8.28 9.39
N ASP A 119 -8.69 -8.10 10.62
CA ASP A 119 -9.47 -8.03 11.86
C ASP A 119 -10.32 -6.76 11.99
N TYR A 120 -10.13 -5.80 11.08
CA TYR A 120 -10.87 -4.55 11.03
C TYR A 120 -11.60 -4.42 9.68
N HIS A 121 -12.86 -3.97 9.74
CA HIS A 121 -13.68 -3.80 8.55
C HIS A 121 -14.63 -2.59 8.67
N ARG A 122 -14.77 -1.83 7.57
CA ARG A 122 -15.79 -0.82 7.33
C ARG A 122 -16.39 -1.03 5.94
N SER A 123 -17.46 -0.30 5.62
CA SER A 123 -18.14 -0.42 4.32
C SER A 123 -17.22 -0.20 3.11
N GLU A 124 -16.20 0.64 3.26
CA GLU A 124 -15.23 0.99 2.21
C GLU A 124 -13.93 0.17 2.27
N THR A 125 -13.85 -0.82 3.16
CA THR A 125 -12.70 -1.71 3.25
C THR A 125 -12.71 -2.70 2.09
N VAL A 126 -11.60 -2.79 1.39
CA VAL A 126 -11.33 -3.80 0.37
C VAL A 126 -10.52 -4.93 1.02
N ASP A 127 -11.13 -6.09 1.12
CA ASP A 127 -10.42 -7.32 1.49
C ASP A 127 -9.53 -7.73 0.32
N ILE A 128 -8.26 -8.01 0.57
CA ILE A 128 -7.29 -8.38 -0.45
C ILE A 128 -7.18 -9.91 -0.56
N ASP A 129 -7.05 -10.62 0.58
CA ASP A 129 -6.81 -12.06 0.61
C ASP A 129 -7.30 -12.75 1.91
N GLY A 130 -8.14 -12.09 2.69
CA GLY A 130 -8.62 -12.59 3.98
C GLY A 130 -7.64 -12.41 5.15
N HIS A 131 -6.43 -11.96 4.91
CA HIS A 131 -5.40 -11.67 5.94
C HIS A 131 -5.05 -10.19 5.98
N VAL A 132 -5.03 -9.55 4.83
CA VAL A 132 -4.70 -8.14 4.64
C VAL A 132 -5.83 -7.44 3.90
N ALA A 133 -6.14 -6.24 4.31
CA ALA A 133 -7.15 -5.38 3.70
C ALA A 133 -6.62 -3.97 3.48
N MET A 134 -7.34 -3.18 2.72
CA MET A 134 -7.03 -1.78 2.44
C MET A 134 -8.27 -0.92 2.70
N THR A 135 -8.09 0.20 3.40
CA THR A 135 -9.11 1.22 3.60
C THR A 135 -8.56 2.59 3.21
N ALA A 136 -9.34 3.37 2.45
CA ALA A 136 -8.93 4.68 1.95
C ALA A 136 -9.80 5.83 2.49
N THR A 137 -10.36 5.68 3.69
CA THR A 137 -11.19 6.72 4.34
C THR A 137 -10.51 7.27 5.59
N ARG A 138 -10.93 8.48 6.00
CA ARG A 138 -10.34 9.17 7.17
C ARG A 138 -10.70 8.50 8.50
N GLU A 139 -11.83 7.81 8.52
CA GLU A 139 -12.38 7.16 9.70
C GLU A 139 -11.43 6.12 10.26
N ILE A 140 -10.69 5.39 9.41
CA ILE A 140 -9.71 4.42 9.89
C ILE A 140 -8.57 5.09 10.67
N LEU A 141 -8.13 6.29 10.28
CA LEU A 141 -7.09 7.02 11.03
C LEU A 141 -7.59 7.42 12.43
N ARG A 142 -8.85 7.84 12.54
CA ARG A 142 -9.49 8.11 13.82
C ARG A 142 -9.52 6.85 14.69
N ASP A 143 -9.92 5.74 14.11
CA ASP A 143 -10.02 4.47 14.83
C ASP A 143 -8.64 3.96 15.28
N ILE A 144 -7.61 4.07 14.44
CA ILE A 144 -6.22 3.72 14.81
C ILE A 144 -5.76 4.58 15.99
N ILE A 145 -5.96 5.89 15.93
CA ILE A 145 -5.57 6.81 17.00
C ILE A 145 -6.37 6.55 18.28
N GLY A 146 -7.67 6.26 18.15
CA GLY A 146 -8.56 5.90 19.24
C GLY A 146 -8.40 4.48 19.78
N ARG A 147 -7.46 3.68 19.25
CA ARG A 147 -7.22 2.27 19.62
C ARG A 147 -8.43 1.35 19.38
N HIS A 148 -9.23 1.68 18.38
CA HIS A 148 -10.36 0.88 17.88
C HIS A 148 -10.11 0.42 16.43
N GLY A 149 -8.92 0.66 15.92
CA GLY A 149 -8.49 0.27 14.58
C GLY A 149 -8.02 -1.18 14.52
N PRO A 150 -7.43 -1.56 13.37
CA PRO A 150 -6.84 -2.88 13.17
C PRO A 150 -5.66 -3.13 14.11
N GLU A 151 -5.32 -4.40 14.32
CA GLU A 151 -4.16 -4.80 15.12
C GLU A 151 -2.87 -4.23 14.55
N LYS A 152 -2.72 -4.29 13.21
CA LYS A 152 -1.56 -3.75 12.49
C LYS A 152 -1.99 -2.91 11.32
N SER A 153 -1.26 -1.83 11.06
CA SER A 153 -1.55 -0.94 9.95
C SER A 153 -0.29 -0.23 9.44
N LEU A 154 -0.34 0.15 8.15
CA LEU A 154 0.66 0.91 7.44
C LEU A 154 -0.04 1.97 6.62
N VAL A 155 0.35 3.24 6.78
CA VAL A 155 -0.21 4.36 6.02
C VAL A 155 0.72 4.72 4.87
N ALA A 156 0.24 4.61 3.64
CA ALA A 156 0.98 4.90 2.43
C ALA A 156 0.28 5.96 1.58
N PHE A 157 1.08 6.77 0.88
CA PHE A 157 0.59 7.74 -0.08
C PHE A 157 1.02 7.38 -1.50
N GLY A 158 0.07 7.50 -2.43
CA GLY A 158 0.26 7.04 -3.81
C GLY A 158 0.19 5.53 -3.96
N TYR A 159 0.29 5.06 -5.19
CA TYR A 159 0.27 3.65 -5.54
C TYR A 159 1.15 3.36 -6.76
N ALA A 160 1.48 2.10 -6.98
CA ALA A 160 2.03 1.58 -8.22
C ALA A 160 0.89 1.09 -9.10
N GLY A 161 0.86 1.52 -10.35
CA GLY A 161 -0.20 1.16 -11.29
C GLY A 161 0.37 0.68 -12.61
N TRP A 162 -0.25 -0.35 -13.18
CA TRP A 162 0.06 -0.92 -14.48
C TRP A 162 -1.18 -0.92 -15.37
N GLY A 163 -1.00 -0.52 -16.62
CA GLY A 163 -2.02 -0.71 -17.66
C GLY A 163 -2.15 -2.17 -18.09
N ALA A 164 -3.15 -2.45 -18.93
CA ALA A 164 -3.40 -3.79 -19.46
C ALA A 164 -2.16 -4.40 -20.12
N GLY A 165 -1.74 -5.59 -19.68
CA GLY A 165 -0.58 -6.32 -20.19
C GLY A 165 0.80 -5.76 -19.79
N GLN A 166 0.84 -4.62 -19.09
CA GLN A 166 2.12 -3.98 -18.73
C GLN A 166 2.85 -4.79 -17.66
N LEU A 167 2.15 -5.22 -16.60
CA LEU A 167 2.76 -6.02 -15.54
C LEU A 167 3.29 -7.36 -16.06
N GLU A 168 2.54 -8.01 -16.92
CA GLU A 168 2.94 -9.28 -17.56
C GLU A 168 4.22 -9.10 -18.39
N GLY A 169 4.31 -8.00 -19.14
CA GLY A 169 5.53 -7.66 -19.90
C GLY A 169 6.74 -7.42 -18.99
N GLU A 170 6.55 -6.73 -17.87
CA GLU A 170 7.60 -6.46 -16.89
C GLU A 170 8.03 -7.74 -16.14
N LEU A 171 7.09 -8.64 -15.82
CA LEU A 171 7.39 -9.96 -15.26
C LEU A 171 8.19 -10.82 -16.27
N ALA A 172 7.77 -10.88 -17.52
CA ALA A 172 8.49 -11.59 -18.57
C ALA A 172 9.90 -11.04 -18.79
N ALA A 173 10.09 -9.73 -18.63
CA ALA A 173 11.39 -9.06 -18.68
C ALA A 173 12.21 -9.23 -17.37
N ARG A 174 11.69 -9.95 -16.37
CA ARG A 174 12.31 -10.15 -15.05
C ARG A 174 12.62 -8.84 -14.31
N ALA A 175 11.81 -7.82 -14.52
CA ALA A 175 11.86 -6.59 -13.71
C ALA A 175 11.32 -6.82 -12.29
N TRP A 176 10.39 -7.76 -12.14
CA TRP A 176 9.77 -8.17 -10.89
C TRP A 176 9.87 -9.65 -10.66
N TYR A 177 9.99 -10.04 -9.40
CA TYR A 177 9.72 -11.39 -8.91
C TYR A 177 8.40 -11.37 -8.15
N THR A 178 7.76 -12.54 -7.99
CA THR A 178 6.58 -12.72 -7.16
C THR A 178 6.90 -13.51 -5.92
N GLY A 179 6.09 -13.36 -4.90
CA GLY A 179 6.18 -14.16 -3.69
C GLY A 179 4.84 -14.16 -2.93
N PRO A 180 4.64 -15.11 -2.01
CA PRO A 180 3.47 -15.09 -1.15
C PRO A 180 3.52 -13.84 -0.26
N GLN A 181 2.36 -13.25 0.01
CA GLN A 181 2.28 -12.24 1.06
C GLN A 181 2.53 -12.86 2.43
N ASP A 182 3.03 -12.06 3.34
CA ASP A 182 3.28 -12.43 4.73
C ASP A 182 2.99 -11.19 5.59
N VAL A 183 2.01 -11.30 6.47
CA VAL A 183 1.61 -10.22 7.40
C VAL A 183 2.82 -9.69 8.19
N LYS A 184 3.72 -10.59 8.60
CA LYS A 184 4.93 -10.21 9.32
C LYS A 184 5.87 -9.39 8.45
N LEU A 185 6.06 -9.77 7.19
CA LEU A 185 6.87 -9.02 6.22
C LEU A 185 6.30 -7.62 5.98
N ILE A 186 4.97 -7.51 5.88
CA ILE A 186 4.31 -6.23 5.58
C ILE A 186 4.37 -5.28 6.78
N PHE A 187 4.20 -5.76 8.01
CA PHE A 187 3.99 -4.88 9.17
C PHE A 187 5.12 -4.90 10.20
N ASP A 188 5.79 -6.02 10.42
CA ASP A 188 6.65 -6.24 11.59
C ASP A 188 8.16 -6.19 11.29
N GLU A 189 8.57 -6.46 10.04
CA GLU A 189 9.98 -6.50 9.69
C GLU A 189 10.63 -5.11 9.67
N ASP A 190 11.92 -5.08 9.97
CA ASP A 190 12.76 -3.90 9.76
C ASP A 190 12.71 -3.47 8.28
N ARG A 191 12.25 -2.26 8.03
CA ARG A 191 12.03 -1.76 6.65
C ARG A 191 13.26 -1.88 5.76
N ALA A 192 14.46 -1.81 6.31
CA ALA A 192 15.69 -1.99 5.57
C ALA A 192 15.94 -3.42 5.11
N LYS A 193 15.29 -4.42 5.74
CA LYS A 193 15.46 -5.84 5.45
C LYS A 193 14.33 -6.43 4.63
N VAL A 194 13.19 -5.74 4.53
CA VAL A 194 11.98 -6.27 3.88
C VAL A 194 12.27 -6.78 2.47
N TRP A 195 13.09 -6.08 1.69
CA TRP A 195 13.41 -6.50 0.34
C TRP A 195 14.27 -7.77 0.32
N ASP A 196 15.30 -7.86 1.15
CA ASP A 196 16.16 -9.05 1.25
C ASP A 196 15.35 -10.27 1.69
N ASP A 197 14.49 -10.10 2.71
CA ASP A 197 13.63 -11.16 3.22
C ASP A 197 12.58 -11.61 2.20
N ALA A 198 12.02 -10.67 1.45
CA ALA A 198 11.12 -10.97 0.34
C ALA A 198 11.84 -11.75 -0.78
N MET A 199 13.06 -11.33 -1.14
CA MET A 199 13.88 -12.02 -2.15
C MET A 199 14.22 -13.45 -1.76
N MET A 200 14.44 -13.76 -0.50
CA MET A 200 14.65 -15.13 -0.02
C MET A 200 13.39 -16.00 -0.15
N ARG A 201 12.21 -15.40 -0.07
CA ARG A 201 10.90 -16.10 -0.12
C ARG A 201 10.23 -16.04 -1.50
N ARG A 202 10.89 -15.45 -2.50
CA ARG A 202 10.33 -15.34 -3.86
C ARG A 202 9.99 -16.70 -4.45
N THR A 203 8.93 -16.71 -5.23
CA THR A 203 8.60 -17.89 -6.06
C THR A 203 9.75 -18.10 -7.06
N GLN A 204 10.39 -19.28 -7.01
CA GLN A 204 11.38 -19.65 -7.99
C GLN A 204 10.64 -20.05 -9.27
N ASP A 205 11.04 -19.48 -10.40
CA ASP A 205 10.60 -19.97 -11.70
C ASP A 205 11.07 -21.45 -11.81
N LEU A 206 10.11 -22.37 -11.96
CA LEU A 206 10.37 -23.78 -12.23
C LEU A 206 10.87 -23.95 -13.66
#